data_f3c51ce1f2aa9688b563a677e40f8c47
#
_entry.id   f3c51ce1f2aa9688b563a677e40f8c47
#
_cell.length_a   1.000
_cell.length_b   1.000
_cell.length_c   1.000
_cell.angle_alpha   90.00
_cell.angle_beta   90.00
_cell.angle_gamma   90.00
#
_symmetry.space_group_name_H-M   'P 1'
#
loop_
_entity.id
_entity.type
_entity.pdbx_description
1 polymer ?
#
loop_
_entity_poly.entity_id
_entity_poly.type
_entity_poly.pdbx_seq_one_letter_code
_entity_poly.pdbx_strand_id
1 'polypeptide(L)'
;MQHQHHQSSSPSSFSSLPVNAHAPTTTTTETAKEQLGRITFQSTALEKVNSELFSLTYGAFLVQLLRDANGDASFVNAKLRGIGKSIGNRLIEEYLAKMMNTGGGGNGGRNGNYYGGSNNAADSCKTFREVMENVAFVGFRMFLNARCRLVDWSSNSSSNGSSGNTPTTNDNITSNSNNNSSSSHESVTLAIEDLSLADFVELPEKYTNSLSYCEIVCGVVEGALESVNVRVKVHFVKDGLRSDLSSSYVGQTQESERVVKNCKFALRVTSLGPIEDEPYPFQDDD
;
A
#
# COMPACT_ATOMS: atom_id res chain seq x y z
N MET A 1 -0.89 -11.01 83.33
CA MET A 1 -1.26 -12.41 83.51
C MET A 1 -1.76 -12.92 82.20
N GLN A 2 -0.95 -13.78 81.60
CA GLN A 2 -1.34 -15.08 80.99
C GLN A 2 -2.29 -14.98 79.78
N HIS A 3 -2.17 -15.68 78.69
CA HIS A 3 -1.28 -16.78 78.26
C HIS A 3 -1.31 -16.81 76.68
N GLN A 4 -0.24 -17.26 76.13
CA GLN A 4 -0.04 -17.71 74.77
C GLN A 4 -1.01 -18.83 74.39
N HIS A 5 -1.40 -18.91 73.10
CA HIS A 5 -1.40 -20.15 72.37
C HIS A 5 -1.10 -19.97 70.85
N HIS A 6 0.01 -20.57 70.52
CA HIS A 6 0.37 -20.96 69.15
C HIS A 6 -0.57 -22.01 68.61
N GLN A 7 -1.02 -21.88 67.36
CA GLN A 7 -1.27 -23.07 66.55
C GLN A 7 -0.88 -22.85 65.15
N SER A 8 0.12 -23.57 64.70
CA SER A 8 0.57 -23.83 63.38
C SER A 8 -0.43 -24.71 62.62
N SER A 9 -0.74 -24.34 61.39
CA SER A 9 -1.30 -25.30 60.43
C SER A 9 -0.76 -25.07 59.04
N SER A 10 -0.30 -26.14 58.46
CA SER A 10 0.48 -26.37 57.26
C SER A 10 -0.21 -25.99 55.96
N PRO A 11 0.56 -25.84 54.82
CA PRO A 11 0.03 -25.36 53.53
C PRO A 11 -0.66 -26.47 52.76
N SER A 12 -1.83 -26.20 52.27
CA SER A 12 -2.56 -27.05 51.33
C SER A 12 -1.98 -26.85 49.92
N SER A 13 -1.57 -27.98 49.37
CA SER A 13 -1.13 -28.20 48.00
C SER A 13 -2.16 -27.70 46.97
N PHE A 14 -1.77 -26.69 46.17
CA PHE A 14 -2.48 -26.37 44.95
C PHE A 14 -1.97 -27.26 43.81
N SER A 15 -2.82 -28.15 43.36
CA SER A 15 -2.65 -28.99 42.19
C SER A 15 -2.55 -28.12 40.92
N SER A 16 -1.43 -28.29 40.22
CA SER A 16 -1.17 -27.74 38.88
C SER A 16 -2.16 -28.27 37.87
N LEU A 17 -2.94 -27.37 37.25
CA LEU A 17 -3.70 -27.63 36.06
C LEU A 17 -2.76 -27.52 34.82
N PRO A 18 -2.89 -28.39 33.84
CA PRO A 18 -2.04 -28.33 32.65
C PRO A 18 -2.49 -27.17 31.75
N VAL A 19 -1.63 -26.18 31.57
CA VAL A 19 -1.77 -25.17 30.56
C VAL A 19 -1.37 -25.79 29.23
N ASN A 20 -2.33 -26.32 28.50
CA ASN A 20 -2.15 -26.77 27.14
C ASN A 20 -3.05 -25.88 26.25
N ALA A 21 -2.57 -24.70 25.90
CA ALA A 21 -3.12 -23.87 24.85
C ALA A 21 -2.02 -23.65 23.81
N HIS A 22 -1.84 -24.62 22.94
CA HIS A 22 -1.18 -24.40 21.67
C HIS A 22 -2.10 -23.52 20.82
N ALA A 23 -1.91 -22.21 20.91
CA ALA A 23 -2.33 -21.32 19.84
C ALA A 23 -1.47 -21.64 18.62
N PRO A 24 -2.04 -21.83 17.43
CA PRO A 24 -1.25 -21.99 16.21
C PRO A 24 -0.57 -20.63 15.94
N THR A 25 0.70 -20.57 16.25
CA THR A 25 1.60 -19.49 15.80
C THR A 25 1.76 -19.69 14.30
N THR A 26 0.90 -19.07 13.50
CA THR A 26 1.16 -18.85 12.08
C THR A 26 2.34 -17.89 12.00
N THR A 27 3.52 -18.44 11.98
CA THR A 27 4.77 -17.72 11.69
C THR A 27 4.72 -17.36 10.20
N THR A 28 4.04 -16.28 9.88
CA THR A 28 4.14 -15.68 8.54
C THR A 28 5.57 -15.18 8.41
N THR A 29 6.36 -15.84 7.58
CA THR A 29 7.75 -15.45 7.31
C THR A 29 7.73 -14.05 6.70
N GLU A 30 8.19 -13.05 7.46
CA GLU A 30 8.29 -11.66 7.01
C GLU A 30 9.24 -11.61 5.81
N THR A 31 8.81 -10.99 4.72
CA THR A 31 9.66 -10.85 3.52
C THR A 31 10.79 -9.85 3.77
N ALA A 32 11.87 -9.94 2.98
CA ALA A 32 13.01 -9.01 3.10
C ALA A 32 12.58 -7.54 2.91
N LYS A 33 11.60 -7.27 2.05
CA LYS A 33 11.05 -5.92 1.84
C LYS A 33 10.23 -5.44 3.05
N GLU A 34 9.45 -6.30 3.67
CA GLU A 34 8.73 -5.98 4.91
C GLU A 34 9.69 -5.66 6.06
N GLN A 35 10.76 -6.45 6.18
CA GLN A 35 11.83 -6.19 7.15
C GLN A 35 12.51 -4.84 6.89
N LEU A 36 12.83 -4.54 5.63
CA LEU A 36 13.41 -3.25 5.23
C LEU A 36 12.48 -2.09 5.61
N GLY A 37 11.20 -2.17 5.29
CA GLY A 37 10.21 -1.15 5.67
C GLY A 37 10.12 -0.95 7.17
N ARG A 38 10.16 -2.04 7.96
CA ARG A 38 10.15 -1.99 9.42
C ARG A 38 11.42 -1.35 9.98
N ILE A 39 12.59 -1.72 9.47
CA ILE A 39 13.88 -1.16 9.90
C ILE A 39 13.93 0.34 9.57
N THR A 40 13.47 0.73 8.38
CA THR A 40 13.43 2.13 7.97
C THR A 40 12.48 2.95 8.86
N PHE A 41 11.31 2.41 9.19
CA PHE A 41 10.39 3.06 10.14
C PHE A 41 11.00 3.19 11.54
N GLN A 42 11.75 2.18 12.00
CA GLN A 42 12.40 2.20 13.32
C GLN A 42 13.65 3.09 13.36
N SER A 43 14.17 3.48 12.20
CA SER A 43 15.35 4.35 12.12
C SER A 43 15.10 5.67 12.86
N THR A 44 16.07 6.08 13.68
CA THR A 44 16.04 7.34 14.43
C THR A 44 16.18 8.57 13.52
N ALA A 45 16.51 8.38 12.25
CA ALA A 45 16.67 9.46 11.29
C ALA A 45 15.32 10.06 10.80
N LEU A 46 14.19 9.40 11.09
CA LEU A 46 12.86 9.94 10.82
C LEU A 46 12.26 10.47 12.11
N GLU A 47 11.88 11.75 12.12
CA GLU A 47 11.06 12.30 13.19
C GLU A 47 9.72 11.61 13.21
N LYS A 48 9.32 11.11 14.37
CA LYS A 48 8.04 10.45 14.58
C LYS A 48 7.06 11.40 15.21
N VAL A 49 5.90 11.49 14.62
CA VAL A 49 4.76 12.24 15.14
C VAL A 49 3.84 11.28 15.90
N ASN A 50 3.24 11.75 16.96
CA ASN A 50 2.20 11.01 17.66
C ASN A 50 1.02 10.76 16.69
N SER A 51 0.58 9.50 16.55
CA SER A 51 -0.47 9.11 15.60
C SER A 51 -1.81 9.77 15.93
N GLU A 52 -2.13 9.94 17.20
CA GLU A 52 -3.34 10.62 17.65
C GLU A 52 -3.35 12.10 17.27
N LEU A 53 -2.23 12.81 17.49
CA LEU A 53 -2.09 14.20 17.07
C LEU A 53 -2.22 14.34 15.54
N PHE A 54 -1.61 13.41 14.80
CA PHE A 54 -1.70 13.38 13.34
C PHE A 54 -3.15 13.18 12.87
N SER A 55 -3.86 12.21 13.43
CA SER A 55 -5.26 11.91 13.11
C SER A 55 -6.18 13.10 13.44
N LEU A 56 -6.04 13.69 14.63
CA LEU A 56 -6.82 14.85 15.04
C LEU A 56 -6.57 16.08 14.16
N THR A 57 -5.30 16.33 13.83
CA THR A 57 -4.93 17.46 12.95
C THR A 57 -5.52 17.29 11.56
N TYR A 58 -5.45 16.07 11.01
CA TYR A 58 -6.03 15.76 9.71
C TYR A 58 -7.58 15.89 9.75
N GLY A 59 -8.21 15.40 10.81
CA GLY A 59 -9.65 15.56 11.00
C GLY A 59 -10.08 17.03 11.04
N ALA A 60 -9.37 17.88 11.79
CA ALA A 60 -9.63 19.31 11.85
C ALA A 60 -9.46 19.98 10.48
N PHE A 61 -8.41 19.62 9.75
CA PHE A 61 -8.17 20.08 8.38
C PHE A 61 -9.33 19.70 7.44
N LEU A 62 -9.81 18.47 7.49
CA LEU A 62 -10.91 18.00 6.67
C LEU A 62 -12.22 18.70 7.00
N VAL A 63 -12.51 18.93 8.29
CA VAL A 63 -13.68 19.72 8.72
C VAL A 63 -13.61 21.13 8.14
N GLN A 64 -12.44 21.76 8.11
CA GLN A 64 -12.28 23.07 7.50
C GLN A 64 -12.52 23.03 5.99
N LEU A 65 -11.99 22.04 5.28
CA LEU A 65 -12.25 21.85 3.84
C LEU A 65 -13.74 21.68 3.54
N LEU A 66 -14.46 20.92 4.37
CA LEU A 66 -15.92 20.74 4.22
C LEU A 66 -16.68 22.06 4.44
N ARG A 67 -16.26 22.90 5.38
CA ARG A 67 -16.84 24.22 5.60
C ARG A 67 -16.61 25.14 4.39
N ASP A 68 -15.38 25.20 3.90
CA ASP A 68 -14.98 26.02 2.75
C ASP A 68 -15.71 25.58 1.47
N ALA A 69 -16.00 24.27 1.34
CA ALA A 69 -16.75 23.69 0.24
C ALA A 69 -18.29 23.70 0.43
N ASN A 70 -18.81 24.38 1.46
CA ASN A 70 -20.24 24.36 1.80
C ASN A 70 -20.82 22.93 1.93
N GLY A 71 -20.02 21.98 2.37
CA GLY A 71 -20.42 20.59 2.55
C GLY A 71 -20.39 19.72 1.28
N ASP A 72 -19.86 20.21 0.16
CA ASP A 72 -19.69 19.42 -1.07
C ASP A 72 -18.58 18.38 -0.91
N ALA A 73 -18.96 17.13 -0.65
CA ALA A 73 -18.05 16.02 -0.47
C ALA A 73 -17.27 15.68 -1.76
N SER A 74 -17.85 15.88 -2.94
CA SER A 74 -17.19 15.58 -4.21
C SER A 74 -16.02 16.54 -4.45
N PHE A 75 -16.25 17.83 -4.21
CA PHE A 75 -15.20 18.84 -4.27
C PHE A 75 -14.08 18.54 -3.26
N VAL A 76 -14.44 18.17 -2.02
CA VAL A 76 -13.45 17.82 -0.97
C VAL A 76 -12.63 16.60 -1.36
N ASN A 77 -13.24 15.53 -1.87
CA ASN A 77 -12.54 14.35 -2.35
C ASN A 77 -11.51 14.70 -3.44
N ALA A 78 -11.92 15.50 -4.44
CA ALA A 78 -10.99 15.95 -5.50
C ALA A 78 -9.85 16.80 -4.93
N LYS A 79 -10.14 17.68 -3.97
CA LYS A 79 -9.13 18.51 -3.30
C LYS A 79 -8.15 17.68 -2.49
N LEU A 80 -8.63 16.69 -1.71
CA LEU A 80 -7.80 15.75 -0.95
C LEU A 80 -6.87 14.96 -1.86
N ARG A 81 -7.38 14.46 -3.00
CA ARG A 81 -6.56 13.77 -4.00
C ARG A 81 -5.47 14.68 -4.56
N GLY A 82 -5.78 15.92 -4.91
CA GLY A 82 -4.79 16.88 -5.40
C GLY A 82 -3.71 17.21 -4.37
N ILE A 83 -4.10 17.41 -3.11
CA ILE A 83 -3.14 17.61 -2.00
C ILE A 83 -2.29 16.35 -1.81
N GLY A 84 -2.91 15.17 -1.85
CA GLY A 84 -2.22 13.89 -1.79
C GLY A 84 -1.15 13.76 -2.86
N LYS A 85 -1.44 14.10 -4.12
CA LYS A 85 -0.44 14.10 -5.21
C LYS A 85 0.76 14.98 -4.89
N SER A 86 0.52 16.19 -4.40
CA SER A 86 1.61 17.10 -4.02
C SER A 86 2.46 16.57 -2.86
N ILE A 87 1.83 15.83 -1.94
CA ILE A 87 2.56 15.16 -0.85
C ILE A 87 3.37 13.98 -1.42
N GLY A 88 2.76 13.16 -2.29
CA GLY A 88 3.41 12.00 -2.92
C GLY A 88 4.70 12.37 -3.65
N ASN A 89 4.66 13.47 -4.43
CA ASN A 89 5.82 13.99 -5.15
C ASN A 89 7.01 14.34 -4.23
N ARG A 90 6.74 14.75 -2.99
CA ARG A 90 7.78 15.04 -2.01
C ARG A 90 8.22 13.79 -1.24
N LEU A 91 7.28 12.90 -0.91
CA LEU A 91 7.59 11.67 -0.17
C LEU A 91 8.49 10.74 -0.97
N ILE A 92 8.38 10.72 -2.30
CA ILE A 92 9.26 9.89 -3.14
C ILE A 92 10.71 10.33 -3.04
N GLU A 93 10.99 11.62 -2.93
CA GLU A 93 12.36 12.13 -2.75
C GLU A 93 12.95 11.64 -1.43
N GLU A 94 12.17 11.71 -0.34
CA GLU A 94 12.59 11.21 0.97
C GLU A 94 12.79 9.69 0.96
N TYR A 95 11.89 8.96 0.28
CA TYR A 95 12.01 7.52 0.09
C TYR A 95 13.33 7.16 -0.62
N LEU A 96 13.63 7.80 -1.75
CA LEU A 96 14.83 7.54 -2.53
C LEU A 96 16.09 7.90 -1.74
N ALA A 97 16.11 9.03 -1.04
CA ALA A 97 17.22 9.42 -0.18
C ALA A 97 17.50 8.39 0.92
N LYS A 98 16.47 7.82 1.55
CA LYS A 98 16.62 6.77 2.55
C LYS A 98 17.13 5.46 1.94
N MET A 99 16.63 5.07 0.79
CA MET A 99 17.07 3.85 0.11
C MET A 99 18.55 3.94 -0.31
N MET A 100 18.99 5.08 -0.81
CA MET A 100 20.40 5.32 -1.15
C MET A 100 21.31 5.24 0.09
N ASN A 101 20.89 5.81 1.21
CA ASN A 101 21.68 5.80 2.44
C ASN A 101 21.75 4.42 3.11
N THR A 102 20.74 3.59 2.93
CA THR A 102 20.70 2.22 3.50
C THR A 102 21.61 1.27 2.71
N GLY A 103 21.87 1.54 1.42
CA GLY A 103 22.77 0.74 0.58
C GLY A 103 24.26 1.11 0.66
N GLY A 104 24.62 2.27 1.23
CA GLY A 104 25.97 2.83 1.16
C GLY A 104 26.80 2.88 2.46
N GLY A 105 26.24 2.50 3.60
CA GLY A 105 26.88 2.65 4.91
C GLY A 105 27.38 1.37 5.55
N GLY A 106 28.42 0.75 5.02
CA GLY A 106 29.01 -0.45 5.61
C GLY A 106 30.53 -0.52 5.48
N ASN A 107 31.25 0.28 6.30
CA ASN A 107 32.64 -0.02 6.57
C ASN A 107 32.71 -1.21 7.54
N GLY A 108 33.14 -2.39 7.07
CA GLY A 108 33.62 -3.48 7.89
C GLY A 108 32.59 -4.49 8.40
N GLY A 109 32.29 -5.49 7.59
CA GLY A 109 31.54 -6.67 8.04
C GLY A 109 31.25 -7.63 6.90
N ARG A 110 32.20 -8.52 6.59
CA ARG A 110 32.00 -9.68 5.69
C ARG A 110 30.94 -10.60 6.28
N ASN A 111 29.68 -10.35 6.08
CA ASN A 111 28.63 -11.36 5.99
C ASN A 111 27.27 -10.69 5.79
N GLY A 112 26.89 -10.42 4.58
CA GLY A 112 25.60 -9.81 4.29
C GLY A 112 25.25 -10.01 2.82
N ASN A 113 24.76 -11.21 2.47
CA ASN A 113 24.08 -11.48 1.22
C ASN A 113 22.69 -10.79 1.24
N TYR A 114 22.69 -9.45 1.40
CA TYR A 114 21.49 -8.65 1.26
C TYR A 114 21.65 -7.74 0.05
N TYR A 115 20.94 -8.10 -1.02
CA TYR A 115 20.91 -7.37 -2.29
C TYR A 115 22.28 -7.19 -2.96
N GLY A 116 22.91 -8.34 -3.32
CA GLY A 116 24.01 -8.34 -4.26
C GLY A 116 23.52 -7.98 -5.65
N GLY A 117 24.04 -6.89 -6.19
CA GLY A 117 24.00 -6.66 -7.60
C GLY A 117 23.48 -5.30 -8.01
N SER A 118 24.39 -4.43 -8.24
CA SER A 118 24.29 -3.18 -8.98
C SER A 118 24.47 -1.93 -8.13
N ASN A 119 25.58 -1.25 -8.37
CA ASN A 119 26.04 -0.04 -7.70
C ASN A 119 25.26 1.23 -8.11
N ASN A 120 24.01 1.08 -8.57
CA ASN A 120 23.12 2.17 -8.89
C ASN A 120 21.81 1.95 -8.14
N ALA A 121 21.57 2.70 -7.07
CA ALA A 121 20.26 2.79 -6.41
C ALA A 121 19.15 3.31 -7.34
N ALA A 122 19.53 3.67 -8.56
CA ALA A 122 18.70 3.99 -9.71
C ALA A 122 18.53 2.79 -10.66
N ASP A 123 18.93 1.57 -10.28
CA ASP A 123 18.54 0.39 -11.04
C ASP A 123 17.05 0.19 -10.77
N SER A 124 16.32 0.96 -11.53
CA SER A 124 14.88 1.19 -11.51
C SER A 124 14.14 -0.13 -11.40
N CYS A 125 13.13 -0.17 -10.54
CA CYS A 125 12.13 -1.22 -10.56
C CYS A 125 11.72 -1.48 -12.02
N LYS A 126 12.09 -2.64 -12.55
CA LYS A 126 11.91 -2.96 -13.98
C LYS A 126 10.47 -3.35 -14.31
N THR A 127 9.70 -3.67 -13.28
CA THR A 127 8.34 -4.19 -13.43
C THR A 127 7.37 -3.45 -12.53
N PHE A 128 6.13 -3.33 -12.98
CA PHE A 128 5.04 -2.78 -12.15
C PHE A 128 4.89 -3.55 -10.83
N ARG A 129 5.13 -4.85 -10.85
CA ARG A 129 5.12 -5.70 -9.65
C ARG A 129 6.14 -5.23 -8.60
N GLU A 130 7.39 -5.03 -9.00
CA GLU A 130 8.45 -4.56 -8.08
C GLU A 130 8.13 -3.18 -7.50
N VAL A 131 7.58 -2.28 -8.33
CA VAL A 131 7.13 -0.96 -7.88
C VAL A 131 6.07 -1.10 -6.80
N MET A 132 5.04 -1.91 -7.05
CA MET A 132 3.94 -2.09 -6.10
C MET A 132 4.35 -2.79 -4.81
N GLU A 133 5.29 -3.74 -4.89
CA GLU A 133 5.89 -4.35 -3.70
C GLU A 133 6.65 -3.32 -2.85
N ASN A 134 7.39 -2.41 -3.48
CA ASN A 134 8.07 -1.34 -2.76
C ASN A 134 7.09 -0.34 -2.14
N VAL A 135 6.03 0.03 -2.84
CA VAL A 135 4.96 0.87 -2.29
C VAL A 135 4.33 0.21 -1.07
N ALA A 136 3.91 -1.07 -1.19
CA ALA A 136 3.17 -1.77 -0.16
C ALA A 136 4.03 -2.11 1.07
N PHE A 137 5.21 -2.69 0.86
CA PHE A 137 5.99 -3.25 1.95
C PHE A 137 6.99 -2.26 2.56
N VAL A 138 7.48 -1.31 1.76
CA VAL A 138 8.43 -0.32 2.25
C VAL A 138 7.76 1.04 2.46
N GLY A 139 7.09 1.60 1.46
CA GLY A 139 6.50 2.94 1.53
C GLY A 139 5.44 3.08 2.62
N PHE A 140 4.41 2.26 2.61
CA PHE A 140 3.36 2.30 3.64
C PHE A 140 3.92 2.02 5.04
N ARG A 141 4.87 1.10 5.13
CA ARG A 141 5.51 0.79 6.41
C ARG A 141 6.39 1.94 6.91
N MET A 142 7.16 2.55 6.03
CA MET A 142 8.10 3.64 6.35
C MET A 142 7.39 4.91 6.83
N PHE A 143 6.32 5.32 6.15
CA PHE A 143 5.66 6.60 6.42
C PHE A 143 4.47 6.50 7.38
N LEU A 144 3.69 5.42 7.31
CA LEU A 144 2.45 5.26 8.06
C LEU A 144 2.50 4.14 9.10
N ASN A 145 3.60 3.37 9.16
CA ASN A 145 3.68 2.14 9.93
C ASN A 145 2.56 1.13 9.60
N ALA A 146 1.93 1.27 8.44
CA ALA A 146 0.84 0.42 8.01
C ALA A 146 1.36 -0.87 7.36
N ARG A 147 0.66 -1.99 7.62
CA ARG A 147 0.92 -3.26 6.94
C ARG A 147 0.02 -3.38 5.74
N CYS A 148 0.60 -3.75 4.61
CA CYS A 148 -0.10 -3.97 3.38
C CYS A 148 0.14 -5.38 2.86
N ARG A 149 -0.88 -5.95 2.20
CA ARG A 149 -0.77 -7.19 1.43
C ARG A 149 -1.19 -6.91 0.00
N LEU A 150 -0.51 -7.53 -0.94
CA LEU A 150 -0.83 -7.43 -2.36
C LEU A 150 -1.64 -8.64 -2.79
N VAL A 151 -2.84 -8.41 -3.30
CA VAL A 151 -3.75 -9.44 -3.78
C VAL A 151 -4.35 -9.03 -5.13
N ASP A 152 -4.98 -9.98 -5.83
CA ASP A 152 -5.69 -9.74 -7.08
C ASP A 152 -4.86 -9.05 -8.17
N TRP A 153 -3.73 -9.64 -8.45
CA TRP A 153 -2.95 -9.26 -9.62
C TRP A 153 -3.70 -9.61 -10.90
N SER A 154 -3.93 -8.64 -11.75
CA SER A 154 -4.47 -8.86 -13.09
C SER A 154 -3.59 -8.18 -14.13
N SER A 155 -3.20 -8.93 -15.15
CA SER A 155 -2.63 -8.42 -16.38
C SER A 155 -3.64 -8.68 -17.49
N ASN A 156 -4.19 -7.64 -18.08
CA ASN A 156 -5.03 -7.76 -19.27
C ASN A 156 -4.14 -7.99 -20.50
N SER A 157 -3.45 -9.14 -20.54
CA SER A 157 -3.02 -9.67 -21.81
C SER A 157 -4.29 -10.26 -22.45
N SER A 158 -4.83 -9.62 -23.46
CA SER A 158 -5.90 -10.19 -24.27
C SER A 158 -5.35 -11.43 -25.00
N SER A 159 -5.31 -12.55 -24.28
CA SER A 159 -5.16 -13.85 -24.90
C SER A 159 -6.52 -14.16 -25.56
N ASN A 160 -6.64 -13.85 -26.83
CA ASN A 160 -7.59 -14.51 -27.68
C ASN A 160 -7.25 -15.99 -27.74
N GLY A 161 -7.68 -16.73 -26.73
CA GLY A 161 -7.68 -18.18 -26.68
C GLY A 161 -8.81 -18.70 -27.57
N SER A 162 -8.65 -18.62 -28.88
CA SER A 162 -9.45 -19.44 -29.79
C SER A 162 -8.90 -20.85 -29.79
N SER A 163 -9.46 -21.71 -28.98
CA SER A 163 -9.34 -23.15 -29.14
C SER A 163 -10.24 -23.55 -30.31
N GLY A 164 -9.65 -23.89 -31.43
CA GLY A 164 -10.33 -24.39 -32.62
C GLY A 164 -9.33 -25.03 -33.56
N ASN A 165 -9.17 -26.36 -33.41
CA ASN A 165 -8.53 -27.21 -34.41
C ASN A 165 -9.31 -27.17 -35.70
N THR A 166 -8.68 -26.80 -36.82
CA THR A 166 -8.84 -27.48 -38.13
C THR A 166 -7.71 -27.01 -39.06
N PRO A 167 -7.19 -27.91 -39.93
CA PRO A 167 -6.04 -27.60 -40.76
C PRO A 167 -6.43 -27.20 -42.20
N THR A 168 -5.48 -26.60 -42.89
CA THR A 168 -5.32 -26.43 -44.35
C THR A 168 -6.04 -25.26 -45.02
N THR A 169 -5.30 -24.28 -45.47
CA THR A 169 -4.89 -24.06 -46.87
C THR A 169 -4.12 -22.76 -47.01
N ASN A 170 -3.08 -22.79 -47.86
CA ASN A 170 -2.26 -21.64 -48.29
C ASN A 170 -3.10 -20.56 -48.95
N ASP A 171 -2.90 -19.29 -48.56
CA ASP A 171 -2.97 -18.18 -49.50
C ASP A 171 -2.22 -16.98 -48.92
N ASN A 172 -1.28 -16.47 -49.72
CA ASN A 172 -0.50 -15.24 -49.55
C ASN A 172 -1.43 -14.04 -49.47
N ILE A 173 -1.46 -13.35 -48.30
CA ILE A 173 -1.96 -11.98 -48.26
C ILE A 173 -1.03 -11.18 -47.34
N THR A 174 -0.43 -10.17 -47.97
CA THR A 174 0.39 -9.10 -47.43
C THR A 174 -0.29 -8.47 -46.21
N SER A 175 0.20 -8.79 -45.01
CA SER A 175 -0.32 -8.21 -43.78
C SER A 175 0.33 -6.86 -43.52
N ASN A 176 -0.43 -5.81 -43.74
CA ASN A 176 -0.21 -4.50 -43.17
C ASN A 176 -0.25 -4.62 -41.65
N SER A 177 0.90 -4.62 -41.02
CA SER A 177 1.04 -4.58 -39.55
C SER A 177 0.69 -3.19 -39.04
N ASN A 178 -0.60 -2.95 -38.80
CA ASN A 178 -1.01 -1.90 -37.89
C ASN A 178 -0.59 -2.32 -36.48
N ASN A 179 0.48 -1.72 -36.00
CA ASN A 179 0.90 -1.81 -34.59
C ASN A 179 -0.14 -1.11 -33.71
N ASN A 180 -1.25 -1.78 -33.45
CA ASN A 180 -2.07 -1.47 -32.30
C ASN A 180 -1.29 -1.97 -31.07
N SER A 181 -0.51 -1.09 -30.43
CA SER A 181 0.03 -1.30 -29.09
C SER A 181 -1.15 -1.39 -28.12
N SER A 182 -1.68 -2.60 -27.92
CA SER A 182 -2.60 -2.87 -26.84
C SER A 182 -1.85 -2.68 -25.53
N SER A 183 -2.02 -1.52 -24.91
CA SER A 183 -1.49 -1.25 -23.58
C SER A 183 -2.06 -2.27 -22.59
N SER A 184 -1.26 -3.23 -22.19
CA SER A 184 -1.62 -4.19 -21.17
C SER A 184 -1.71 -3.47 -19.83
N HIS A 185 -2.92 -3.13 -19.39
CA HIS A 185 -3.13 -2.53 -18.08
C HIS A 185 -2.97 -3.59 -16.99
N GLU A 186 -1.89 -3.48 -16.23
CA GLU A 186 -1.71 -4.28 -15.02
C GLU A 186 -2.43 -3.64 -13.86
N SER A 187 -3.01 -4.45 -12.97
CA SER A 187 -3.60 -3.93 -11.75
C SER A 187 -3.39 -4.87 -10.56
N VAL A 188 -3.44 -4.30 -9.37
CA VAL A 188 -3.26 -5.00 -8.10
C VAL A 188 -4.11 -4.35 -7.02
N THR A 189 -4.52 -5.13 -6.03
CA THR A 189 -5.20 -4.62 -4.84
C THR A 189 -4.26 -4.63 -3.65
N LEU A 190 -4.09 -3.48 -3.00
CA LEU A 190 -3.38 -3.31 -1.74
C LEU A 190 -4.40 -3.42 -0.60
N ALA A 191 -4.37 -4.51 0.14
CA ALA A 191 -5.14 -4.68 1.36
C ALA A 191 -4.35 -4.11 2.54
N ILE A 192 -4.86 -3.08 3.19
CA ILE A 192 -4.22 -2.33 4.25
C ILE A 192 -4.90 -2.69 5.57
N GLU A 193 -4.14 -3.20 6.53
CA GLU A 193 -4.69 -3.67 7.80
C GLU A 193 -5.29 -2.52 8.59
N ASP A 194 -4.55 -1.42 8.71
CA ASP A 194 -4.95 -0.23 9.47
C ASP A 194 -4.29 1.03 8.93
N LEU A 195 -4.97 2.14 9.03
CA LEU A 195 -4.47 3.47 8.71
C LEU A 195 -4.68 4.38 9.92
N SER A 196 -3.61 4.79 10.57
CA SER A 196 -3.65 5.71 11.71
C SER A 196 -4.34 7.04 11.41
N LEU A 197 -4.40 7.41 10.13
CA LEU A 197 -5.15 8.57 9.64
C LEU A 197 -6.65 8.49 9.98
N ALA A 198 -7.21 7.28 10.00
CA ALA A 198 -8.62 7.01 10.23
C ALA A 198 -8.94 6.52 11.65
N ASP A 199 -7.94 6.53 12.54
CA ASP A 199 -8.16 6.18 13.94
C ASP A 199 -9.06 7.23 14.62
N PHE A 200 -9.98 6.74 15.43
CA PHE A 200 -10.92 7.58 16.19
C PHE A 200 -11.84 8.46 15.33
N VAL A 201 -12.09 8.07 14.08
CA VAL A 201 -12.95 8.83 13.16
C VAL A 201 -14.31 8.16 13.02
N GLU A 202 -15.35 8.93 13.23
CA GLU A 202 -16.74 8.59 12.90
C GLU A 202 -17.28 9.63 11.91
N LEU A 203 -17.72 9.18 10.75
CA LEU A 203 -18.32 10.07 9.77
C LEU A 203 -19.81 10.30 10.09
N PRO A 204 -20.30 11.56 10.05
CA PRO A 204 -21.73 11.82 10.09
C PRO A 204 -22.47 11.08 8.96
N GLU A 205 -23.70 10.60 9.22
CA GLU A 205 -24.49 9.81 8.26
C GLU A 205 -24.57 10.44 6.86
N LYS A 206 -24.70 11.76 6.78
CA LYS A 206 -24.78 12.48 5.50
C LYS A 206 -23.51 12.34 4.64
N TYR A 207 -22.39 11.94 5.22
CA TYR A 207 -21.10 11.81 4.53
C TYR A 207 -20.62 10.37 4.35
N THR A 208 -21.25 9.40 5.01
CA THR A 208 -20.82 7.98 4.98
C THR A 208 -20.76 7.37 3.60
N ASN A 209 -21.54 7.86 2.63
CA ASN A 209 -21.57 7.33 1.25
C ASN A 209 -20.97 8.30 0.21
N SER A 210 -20.58 9.50 0.61
CA SER A 210 -20.13 10.53 -0.32
C SER A 210 -18.71 11.01 -0.09
N LEU A 211 -18.27 11.06 1.18
CA LEU A 211 -16.94 11.52 1.54
C LEU A 211 -15.97 10.36 1.67
N SER A 212 -14.92 10.37 0.88
CA SER A 212 -13.77 9.46 1.03
C SER A 212 -12.74 10.11 1.96
N TYR A 213 -12.84 9.82 3.26
CA TYR A 213 -11.98 10.43 4.28
C TYR A 213 -10.49 10.23 3.99
N CYS A 214 -10.12 9.04 3.53
CA CYS A 214 -8.74 8.67 3.23
C CYS A 214 -8.33 8.93 1.76
N GLU A 215 -9.10 9.72 0.98
CA GLU A 215 -8.84 9.99 -0.43
C GLU A 215 -7.43 10.58 -0.70
N ILE A 216 -6.89 11.27 0.29
CA ILE A 216 -5.53 11.80 0.26
C ILE A 216 -4.49 10.69 0.01
N VAL A 217 -4.71 9.48 0.52
CA VAL A 217 -3.80 8.33 0.35
C VAL A 217 -3.76 7.89 -1.11
N CYS A 218 -4.90 7.88 -1.80
CA CYS A 218 -4.97 7.62 -3.24
C CYS A 218 -4.10 8.63 -4.01
N GLY A 219 -4.23 9.91 -3.66
CA GLY A 219 -3.42 10.97 -4.26
C GLY A 219 -1.93 10.80 -3.99
N VAL A 220 -1.55 10.44 -2.76
CA VAL A 220 -0.13 10.20 -2.40
C VAL A 220 0.48 9.10 -3.25
N VAL A 221 -0.21 7.98 -3.41
CA VAL A 221 0.28 6.87 -4.25
C VAL A 221 0.39 7.30 -5.72
N GLU A 222 -0.63 8.00 -6.25
CA GLU A 222 -0.59 8.53 -7.62
C GLU A 222 0.58 9.48 -7.84
N GLY A 223 0.76 10.47 -6.96
CA GLY A 223 1.81 11.47 -7.08
C GLY A 223 3.22 10.88 -6.93
N ALA A 224 3.42 9.99 -5.97
CA ALA A 224 4.71 9.33 -5.78
C ALA A 224 5.11 8.50 -7.01
N LEU A 225 4.17 7.78 -7.62
CA LEU A 225 4.44 6.95 -8.79
C LEU A 225 4.60 7.79 -10.06
N GLU A 226 3.84 8.87 -10.21
CA GLU A 226 3.99 9.83 -11.30
C GLU A 226 5.40 10.44 -11.32
N SER A 227 5.97 10.74 -10.16
CA SER A 227 7.35 11.28 -10.05
C SER A 227 8.45 10.30 -10.47
N VAL A 228 8.15 9.00 -10.55
CA VAL A 228 9.05 7.96 -11.06
C VAL A 228 8.61 7.42 -12.42
N ASN A 229 7.88 8.22 -13.16
CA ASN A 229 7.42 7.94 -14.52
C ASN A 229 6.46 6.75 -14.66
N VAL A 230 5.69 6.46 -13.63
CA VAL A 230 4.66 5.41 -13.63
C VAL A 230 3.30 6.04 -13.42
N ARG A 231 2.48 6.13 -14.46
CA ARG A 231 1.09 6.60 -14.33
C ARG A 231 0.20 5.49 -13.81
N VAL A 232 -0.56 5.81 -12.77
CA VAL A 232 -1.53 4.89 -12.19
C VAL A 232 -2.85 5.59 -11.89
N LYS A 233 -3.91 4.80 -11.83
CA LYS A 233 -5.19 5.20 -11.27
C LYS A 233 -5.40 4.43 -9.98
N VAL A 234 -5.67 5.14 -8.90
CA VAL A 234 -5.87 4.56 -7.57
C VAL A 234 -7.28 4.86 -7.09
N HIS A 235 -7.98 3.88 -6.54
CA HIS A 235 -9.27 4.08 -5.90
C HIS A 235 -9.51 3.06 -4.80
N PHE A 236 -10.36 3.41 -3.83
CA PHE A 236 -10.77 2.47 -2.80
C PHE A 236 -11.73 1.43 -3.37
N VAL A 237 -11.45 0.16 -3.09
CA VAL A 237 -12.38 -0.97 -3.28
C VAL A 237 -12.98 -1.41 -1.95
N LYS A 238 -12.35 -1.03 -0.84
CA LYS A 238 -12.89 -1.12 0.51
C LYS A 238 -12.43 0.08 1.32
N ASP A 239 -13.37 0.72 1.99
CA ASP A 239 -13.13 1.83 2.92
C ASP A 239 -13.87 1.55 4.22
N GLY A 240 -13.13 1.38 5.31
CA GLY A 240 -13.70 1.04 6.61
C GLY A 240 -14.60 2.12 7.22
N LEU A 241 -14.57 3.34 6.69
CA LEU A 241 -15.40 4.45 7.11
C LEU A 241 -16.68 4.62 6.24
N ARG A 242 -16.79 3.87 5.14
CA ARG A 242 -17.88 3.94 4.19
C ARG A 242 -18.67 2.66 4.16
N SER A 243 -19.97 2.74 4.20
CA SER A 243 -20.86 1.57 4.19
C SER A 243 -21.09 0.99 2.79
N ASP A 244 -21.04 1.83 1.75
CA ASP A 244 -21.29 1.43 0.35
C ASP A 244 -20.15 0.58 -0.25
N LEU A 245 -18.90 0.81 0.17
CA LEU A 245 -17.73 0.10 -0.34
C LEU A 245 -17.39 -1.18 0.45
N SER A 246 -17.88 -1.33 1.68
CA SER A 246 -17.50 -2.46 2.52
C SER A 246 -18.07 -3.80 2.10
N SER A 247 -19.13 -3.85 1.29
CA SER A 247 -19.85 -5.09 0.94
C SER A 247 -19.72 -5.53 -0.52
N SER A 248 -19.13 -4.75 -1.41
CA SER A 248 -19.16 -4.98 -2.86
C SER A 248 -17.87 -5.58 -3.45
N TYR A 249 -16.83 -5.80 -2.65
CA TYR A 249 -15.61 -6.37 -3.16
C TYR A 249 -15.76 -7.86 -3.49
N VAL A 250 -15.51 -8.20 -4.75
CA VAL A 250 -15.42 -9.58 -5.24
C VAL A 250 -13.97 -9.82 -5.65
N GLY A 251 -13.27 -10.67 -4.92
CA GLY A 251 -11.89 -11.04 -5.20
C GLY A 251 -11.79 -12.04 -6.36
N GLN A 252 -10.63 -12.10 -7.01
CA GLN A 252 -10.35 -13.10 -8.04
C GLN A 252 -10.21 -14.51 -7.45
N THR A 253 -9.83 -14.58 -6.17
CA THR A 253 -9.68 -15.85 -5.44
C THR A 253 -10.37 -15.76 -4.07
N GLN A 254 -10.71 -16.90 -3.49
CA GLN A 254 -11.26 -16.95 -2.12
C GLN A 254 -10.28 -16.39 -1.08
N GLU A 255 -8.97 -16.56 -1.31
CA GLU A 255 -7.94 -16.05 -0.42
C GLU A 255 -7.88 -14.53 -0.49
N SER A 256 -7.94 -13.93 -1.68
CA SER A 256 -7.96 -12.47 -1.83
C SER A 256 -9.20 -11.84 -1.21
N GLU A 257 -10.36 -12.46 -1.38
CA GLU A 257 -11.59 -12.05 -0.69
C GLU A 257 -11.43 -12.08 0.84
N ARG A 258 -10.86 -13.17 1.35
CA ARG A 258 -10.62 -13.33 2.79
C ARG A 258 -9.66 -12.26 3.31
N VAL A 259 -8.57 -12.00 2.60
CA VAL A 259 -7.59 -10.97 2.97
C VAL A 259 -8.25 -9.58 3.00
N VAL A 260 -9.00 -9.21 1.96
CA VAL A 260 -9.68 -7.91 1.89
C VAL A 260 -10.82 -7.81 2.90
N LYS A 261 -11.54 -8.90 3.20
CA LYS A 261 -12.55 -8.89 4.28
C LYS A 261 -11.95 -8.59 5.65
N ASN A 262 -10.73 -9.05 5.91
CA ASN A 262 -10.06 -8.88 7.20
C ASN A 262 -9.29 -7.57 7.35
N CYS A 263 -9.06 -6.81 6.27
CA CYS A 263 -8.44 -5.49 6.33
C CYS A 263 -9.49 -4.38 6.53
N LYS A 264 -9.06 -3.20 7.01
CA LYS A 264 -9.95 -2.03 7.12
C LYS A 264 -10.08 -1.30 5.78
N PHE A 265 -9.02 -1.22 5.02
CA PHE A 265 -8.96 -0.48 3.75
C PHE A 265 -8.38 -1.34 2.64
N ALA A 266 -8.85 -1.15 1.42
CA ALA A 266 -8.23 -1.74 0.24
C ALA A 266 -8.25 -0.76 -0.93
N LEU A 267 -7.09 -0.62 -1.58
CA LEU A 267 -6.88 0.24 -2.74
C LEU A 267 -6.65 -0.62 -3.98
N ARG A 268 -7.36 -0.34 -5.06
CA ARG A 268 -7.04 -0.87 -6.39
C ARG A 268 -6.13 0.11 -7.09
N VAL A 269 -4.98 -0.38 -7.52
CA VAL A 269 -4.01 0.38 -8.33
C VAL A 269 -3.97 -0.24 -9.71
N THR A 270 -4.23 0.58 -10.71
CA THR A 270 -4.22 0.18 -12.14
C THR A 270 -3.16 0.98 -12.86
N SER A 271 -2.22 0.29 -13.49
CA SER A 271 -1.20 0.91 -14.35
C SER A 271 -1.85 1.49 -15.60
N LEU A 272 -1.48 2.69 -15.95
CA LEU A 272 -1.87 3.35 -17.21
C LEU A 272 -0.69 3.39 -18.21
N GLY A 273 0.41 2.71 -17.87
CA GLY A 273 1.65 2.71 -18.63
C GLY A 273 2.64 3.79 -18.16
N PRO A 274 3.83 3.83 -18.77
CA PRO A 274 4.79 4.89 -18.51
C PRO A 274 4.27 6.23 -19.05
N ILE A 275 4.81 7.32 -18.51
CA ILE A 275 4.62 8.64 -19.12
C ILE A 275 5.49 8.67 -20.36
N GLU A 276 4.88 8.77 -21.52
CA GLU A 276 5.63 8.99 -22.75
C GLU A 276 6.24 10.40 -22.67
N ASP A 277 7.57 10.49 -22.73
CA ASP A 277 8.24 11.77 -22.89
C ASP A 277 7.85 12.31 -24.26
N GLU A 278 7.12 13.41 -24.31
CA GLU A 278 6.93 14.12 -25.57
C GLU A 278 8.32 14.50 -26.09
N PRO A 279 8.68 14.10 -27.30
CA PRO A 279 9.97 14.50 -27.85
C PRO A 279 10.01 16.03 -27.86
N TYR A 280 11.02 16.61 -27.20
CA TYR A 280 11.26 18.04 -27.26
C TYR A 280 11.25 18.46 -28.71
N PRO A 281 10.41 19.42 -29.11
CA PRO A 281 10.50 19.95 -30.42
C PRO A 281 11.90 20.56 -30.58
N PHE A 282 12.72 19.92 -31.40
CA PHE A 282 13.99 20.54 -31.82
C PHE A 282 13.63 21.89 -32.38
N GLN A 283 14.02 22.96 -31.70
CA GLN A 283 14.09 24.28 -32.32
C GLN A 283 15.31 24.21 -33.22
N ASP A 284 15.08 24.03 -34.52
CA ASP A 284 16.09 24.34 -35.53
C ASP A 284 16.29 25.86 -35.46
N ASP A 285 17.35 26.29 -34.78
CA ASP A 285 17.83 27.66 -34.83
C ASP A 285 18.49 27.84 -36.23
N ASP A 286 17.74 28.44 -37.17
CA ASP A 286 18.25 29.00 -38.42
C ASP A 286 18.99 30.33 -38.18
#